data_81b9ee93176702dd16898af199ec17d6
#
_entry.id   81b9ee93176702dd16898af199ec17d6
#
_cell.length_a   1.000
_cell.length_b   1.000
_cell.length_c   1.000
_cell.angle_alpha   90.00
_cell.angle_beta   90.00
_cell.angle_gamma   90.00
#
_symmetry.space_group_name_H-M   'P 1'
#
loop_
_entity.id
_entity.type
_entity.pdbx_description
1 polymer ?
#
loop_
_entity_poly.entity_id
_entity_poly.type
_entity_poly.pdbx_seq_one_letter_code
_entity_poly.pdbx_strand_id
1 'polypeptide(L)'
;MKILFDLTPLNDNFSGIERFALNISKNIIENDNTHNYILVFKNELHSDFINISKKSNVKIIILYGKNKLIFSQITILKTLYKEKADYYLFLSFPAPLLFFNRNSISAIHDIGCWDCPKAMTTKSVIYFRILYWKATRLDKKIITVSNFSKKRIMEKLNVTENNIIVVYNGISDTFKKDILITNNIFNKYNIPKNYLLCLATLEPRKNLKLLIEAYNELINEQELNFPLVLAGRKGWKIDDLLQNISDKTKNNIYFTGFVDDEDLPLLYKNCQ
;
A
#
# COMPACT_ATOMS: atom_id res chain seq x y z
N MET A 1 -27.44 7.36 4.15
CA MET A 1 -26.88 6.17 4.83
C MET A 1 -25.73 6.59 5.72
N LYS A 2 -25.38 5.78 6.72
CA LYS A 2 -24.20 5.98 7.57
C LYS A 2 -23.12 4.98 7.16
N ILE A 3 -21.95 5.48 6.78
CA ILE A 3 -20.82 4.66 6.28
C ILE A 3 -19.63 4.86 7.19
N LEU A 4 -19.07 3.75 7.71
CA LEU A 4 -17.88 3.79 8.54
C LEU A 4 -16.66 3.32 7.74
N PHE A 5 -15.60 4.11 7.77
CA PHE A 5 -14.29 3.76 7.22
C PHE A 5 -13.31 3.44 8.33
N ASP A 6 -12.68 2.28 8.26
CA ASP A 6 -11.50 1.96 9.06
C ASP A 6 -10.25 2.54 8.37
N LEU A 7 -9.80 3.68 8.89
CA LEU A 7 -8.59 4.38 8.45
C LEU A 7 -7.46 4.26 9.48
N THR A 8 -7.59 3.34 10.43
CA THR A 8 -6.58 3.10 11.47
C THR A 8 -5.22 2.61 10.94
N PRO A 9 -5.11 2.00 9.74
CA PRO A 9 -3.81 1.67 9.16
C PRO A 9 -3.04 2.87 8.59
N LEU A 10 -3.67 4.03 8.38
CA LEU A 10 -3.02 5.21 7.81
C LEU A 10 -1.98 5.79 8.77
N ASN A 11 -0.77 5.95 8.27
CA ASN A 11 0.36 6.58 8.98
C ASN A 11 1.07 7.47 7.97
N ASP A 12 1.92 8.41 8.41
CA ASP A 12 2.63 9.34 7.53
C ASP A 12 3.53 8.65 6.49
N ASN A 13 4.04 7.46 6.82
CA ASN A 13 4.93 6.67 5.95
C ASN A 13 4.28 5.35 5.53
N PHE A 14 3.28 5.40 4.66
CA PHE A 14 2.52 4.23 4.24
C PHE A 14 2.91 3.67 2.86
N SER A 15 2.48 2.44 2.60
CA SER A 15 2.70 1.71 1.35
C SER A 15 1.53 1.90 0.37
N GLY A 16 1.56 1.18 -0.75
CA GLY A 16 0.49 1.24 -1.74
C GLY A 16 -0.90 0.85 -1.20
N ILE A 17 -0.97 -0.02 -0.19
CA ILE A 17 -2.23 -0.45 0.43
C ILE A 17 -2.89 0.72 1.17
N GLU A 18 -2.14 1.41 2.00
CA GLU A 18 -2.63 2.57 2.74
C GLU A 18 -2.94 3.74 1.80
N ARG A 19 -2.13 3.94 0.74
CA ARG A 19 -2.41 4.94 -0.31
C ARG A 19 -3.73 4.69 -1.02
N PHE A 20 -4.03 3.44 -1.34
CA PHE A 20 -5.32 3.06 -1.90
C PHE A 20 -6.46 3.45 -0.95
N ALA A 21 -6.38 3.07 0.32
CA ALA A 21 -7.41 3.38 1.31
C ALA A 21 -7.60 4.89 1.49
N LEU A 22 -6.51 5.65 1.57
CA LEU A 22 -6.53 7.10 1.68
C LEU A 22 -7.23 7.74 0.47
N ASN A 23 -6.78 7.43 -0.73
CA ASN A 23 -7.29 8.09 -1.94
C ASN A 23 -8.75 7.73 -2.22
N ILE A 24 -9.14 6.45 -2.05
CA ILE A 24 -10.52 6.03 -2.25
C ILE A 24 -11.46 6.67 -1.22
N SER A 25 -11.12 6.63 0.06
CA SER A 25 -11.97 7.22 1.10
C SER A 25 -12.08 8.73 0.96
N LYS A 26 -10.97 9.43 0.69
CA LYS A 26 -10.94 10.87 0.46
C LYS A 26 -11.85 11.26 -0.70
N ASN A 27 -11.66 10.66 -1.87
CA ASN A 27 -12.45 10.96 -3.07
C ASN A 27 -13.94 10.66 -2.90
N ILE A 28 -14.31 9.56 -2.22
CA ILE A 28 -15.71 9.26 -1.94
C ILE A 28 -16.33 10.39 -1.09
N ILE A 29 -15.66 10.80 -0.01
CA ILE A 29 -16.21 11.75 0.95
C ILE A 29 -16.21 13.19 0.39
N GLU A 30 -15.20 13.55 -0.40
CA GLU A 30 -15.13 14.87 -1.02
C GLU A 30 -16.24 15.09 -2.06
N ASN A 31 -16.59 14.04 -2.82
CA ASN A 31 -17.58 14.10 -3.89
C ASN A 31 -19.01 13.73 -3.47
N ASP A 32 -19.23 13.39 -2.18
CA ASP A 32 -20.57 13.08 -1.69
C ASP A 32 -20.93 13.90 -0.45
N ASN A 33 -22.15 14.46 -0.49
CA ASN A 33 -22.75 15.22 0.62
C ASN A 33 -24.08 14.60 1.09
N THR A 34 -24.46 13.44 0.56
CA THR A 34 -25.75 12.80 0.82
C THR A 34 -25.68 11.76 1.95
N HIS A 35 -24.50 11.22 2.19
CA HIS A 35 -24.26 10.21 3.20
C HIS A 35 -23.56 10.79 4.44
N ASN A 36 -23.73 10.14 5.58
CA ASN A 36 -23.02 10.46 6.81
C ASN A 36 -21.82 9.52 6.95
N TYR A 37 -20.66 10.08 7.25
CA TYR A 37 -19.40 9.34 7.33
C TYR A 37 -18.87 9.28 8.76
N ILE A 38 -18.37 8.11 9.15
CA ILE A 38 -17.61 7.92 10.38
C ILE A 38 -16.21 7.47 9.97
N LEU A 39 -15.21 8.26 10.32
CA LEU A 39 -13.82 7.97 9.99
C LEU A 39 -13.07 7.61 11.28
N VAL A 40 -12.54 6.39 11.34
CA VAL A 40 -11.83 5.88 12.52
C VAL A 40 -10.33 5.90 12.25
N PHE A 41 -9.59 6.69 13.04
CA PHE A 41 -8.14 6.81 12.96
C PHE A 41 -7.46 6.23 14.20
N LYS A 42 -6.17 5.96 14.09
CA LYS A 42 -5.31 5.51 15.18
C LYS A 42 -4.37 6.61 15.62
N ASN A 43 -4.40 6.93 16.92
CA ASN A 43 -3.58 7.91 17.63
C ASN A 43 -3.80 9.37 17.22
N GLU A 44 -3.95 9.67 15.94
CA GLU A 44 -4.11 11.04 15.43
C GLU A 44 -4.94 11.07 14.13
N LEU A 45 -5.41 12.24 13.76
CA LEU A 45 -6.06 12.49 12.49
C LEU A 45 -4.98 12.67 11.41
N HIS A 46 -5.09 11.89 10.32
CA HIS A 46 -4.20 12.05 9.19
C HIS A 46 -4.37 13.43 8.53
N SER A 47 -3.26 14.07 8.15
CA SER A 47 -3.21 15.44 7.61
C SER A 47 -4.15 15.67 6.42
N ASP A 48 -4.26 14.71 5.51
CA ASP A 48 -5.16 14.76 4.35
C ASP A 48 -6.65 14.87 4.70
N PHE A 49 -7.04 14.52 5.92
CA PHE A 49 -8.44 14.56 6.37
C PHE A 49 -8.78 15.79 7.20
N ILE A 50 -7.86 16.72 7.44
CA ILE A 50 -8.11 17.95 8.24
C ILE A 50 -9.24 18.78 7.64
N ASN A 51 -9.28 18.96 6.31
CA ASN A 51 -10.36 19.70 5.66
C ASN A 51 -11.68 18.89 5.60
N ILE A 52 -11.59 17.60 5.38
CA ILE A 52 -12.73 16.67 5.36
C ILE A 52 -13.41 16.63 6.74
N SER A 53 -12.65 16.68 7.83
CA SER A 53 -13.17 16.65 9.19
C SER A 53 -14.07 17.83 9.55
N LYS A 54 -14.01 18.92 8.79
CA LYS A 54 -14.85 20.13 8.95
C LYS A 54 -16.23 19.99 8.30
N LYS A 55 -16.47 18.97 7.47
CA LYS A 55 -17.77 18.72 6.84
C LYS A 55 -18.80 18.30 7.90
N SER A 56 -20.02 18.84 7.81
CA SER A 56 -21.10 18.57 8.78
C SER A 56 -21.59 17.11 8.79
N ASN A 57 -21.38 16.39 7.68
CA ASN A 57 -21.74 14.99 7.53
C ASN A 57 -20.60 14.01 7.88
N VAL A 58 -19.49 14.49 8.47
CA VAL A 58 -18.34 13.67 8.84
C VAL A 58 -18.12 13.67 10.35
N LYS A 59 -18.05 12.48 10.94
CA LYS A 59 -17.68 12.23 12.33
C LYS A 59 -16.28 11.60 12.39
N ILE A 60 -15.39 12.19 13.17
CA ILE A 60 -14.04 11.64 13.41
C ILE A 60 -14.02 10.90 14.74
N ILE A 61 -13.39 9.73 14.76
CA ILE A 61 -13.11 8.96 15.96
C ILE A 61 -11.62 8.62 15.97
N ILE A 62 -10.93 9.03 17.03
CA ILE A 62 -9.52 8.69 17.23
C ILE A 62 -9.42 7.66 18.34
N LEU A 63 -8.79 6.52 18.04
CA LEU A 63 -8.57 5.43 18.97
C LEU A 63 -7.07 5.34 19.30
N TYR A 64 -6.77 5.09 20.57
CA TYR A 64 -5.40 5.01 21.06
C TYR A 64 -4.99 3.56 21.33
N GLY A 65 -3.76 3.19 20.94
CA GLY A 65 -3.21 1.87 21.23
C GLY A 65 -1.83 1.66 20.64
N LYS A 66 -0.95 0.99 21.42
CA LYS A 66 0.44 0.74 21.04
C LYS A 66 0.62 -0.55 20.24
N ASN A 67 0.03 -1.65 20.71
CA ASN A 67 0.19 -2.95 20.07
C ASN A 67 -0.67 -3.06 18.81
N LYS A 68 -0.03 -3.22 17.65
CA LYS A 68 -0.68 -3.24 16.33
C LYS A 68 -1.74 -4.34 16.22
N LEU A 69 -1.45 -5.57 16.69
CA LEU A 69 -2.35 -6.71 16.57
C LEU A 69 -3.55 -6.58 17.51
N ILE A 70 -3.33 -6.24 18.78
CA ILE A 70 -4.40 -6.02 19.76
C ILE A 70 -5.28 -4.86 19.28
N PHE A 71 -4.69 -3.80 18.80
CA PHE A 71 -5.42 -2.65 18.29
C PHE A 71 -6.34 -3.03 17.12
N SER A 72 -5.79 -3.65 16.09
CA SER A 72 -6.52 -4.00 14.85
C SER A 72 -7.56 -5.11 15.05
N GLN A 73 -7.47 -5.93 16.11
CA GLN A 73 -8.37 -7.07 16.31
C GLN A 73 -9.29 -6.93 17.54
N ILE A 74 -8.95 -6.05 18.48
CA ILE A 74 -9.73 -5.92 19.74
C ILE A 74 -10.16 -4.46 19.96
N THR A 75 -9.23 -3.51 19.97
CA THR A 75 -9.55 -2.11 20.34
C THR A 75 -10.60 -1.50 19.41
N ILE A 76 -10.48 -1.73 18.10
CA ILE A 76 -11.42 -1.19 17.10
C ILE A 76 -12.81 -1.83 17.20
N LEU A 77 -12.94 -3.09 17.66
CA LEU A 77 -14.22 -3.82 17.70
C LEU A 77 -15.29 -3.09 18.50
N LYS A 78 -14.91 -2.55 19.66
CA LYS A 78 -15.86 -1.79 20.51
C LYS A 78 -16.49 -0.64 19.73
N THR A 79 -15.71 0.06 18.95
CA THR A 79 -16.17 1.19 18.12
C THR A 79 -17.04 0.70 16.97
N LEU A 80 -16.61 -0.35 16.25
CA LEU A 80 -17.36 -0.92 15.13
C LEU A 80 -18.77 -1.37 15.56
N TYR A 81 -18.92 -2.03 16.72
CA TYR A 81 -20.21 -2.46 17.23
C TYR A 81 -21.04 -1.31 17.84
N LYS A 82 -20.40 -0.28 18.42
CA LYS A 82 -21.06 0.87 19.02
C LYS A 82 -21.69 1.80 17.97
N GLU A 83 -20.98 2.07 16.87
CA GLU A 83 -21.36 3.13 15.92
C GLU A 83 -22.51 2.75 14.98
N LYS A 84 -22.88 1.48 14.86
CA LYS A 84 -24.04 0.99 14.10
C LYS A 84 -24.19 1.68 12.74
N ALA A 85 -23.19 1.49 11.84
CA ALA A 85 -23.24 2.00 10.49
C ALA A 85 -24.04 1.06 9.56
N ASP A 86 -24.57 1.61 8.46
CA ASP A 86 -25.23 0.84 7.41
C ASP A 86 -24.23 0.02 6.62
N TYR A 87 -23.01 0.56 6.42
CA TYR A 87 -21.88 -0.10 5.77
C TYR A 87 -20.58 0.18 6.51
N TYR A 88 -19.67 -0.81 6.46
CA TYR A 88 -18.33 -0.75 7.04
C TYR A 88 -17.30 -1.03 5.95
N LEU A 89 -16.43 -0.07 5.67
CA LEU A 89 -15.40 -0.15 4.64
C LEU A 89 -14.02 -0.36 5.26
N PHE A 90 -13.38 -1.45 4.87
CA PHE A 90 -12.05 -1.87 5.29
C PHE A 90 -11.13 -1.90 4.07
N LEU A 91 -10.59 -0.74 3.69
CA LEU A 91 -9.90 -0.55 2.41
C LEU A 91 -8.41 -0.92 2.45
N SER A 92 -7.80 -0.98 3.62
CA SER A 92 -6.39 -1.42 3.76
C SER A 92 -6.26 -2.91 4.01
N PHE A 93 -6.95 -3.42 5.01
CA PHE A 93 -6.98 -4.83 5.39
C PHE A 93 -8.42 -5.23 5.70
N PRO A 94 -8.81 -6.50 5.53
CA PRO A 94 -10.16 -6.94 5.85
C PRO A 94 -10.56 -6.70 7.31
N ALA A 95 -11.86 -6.69 7.54
CA ALA A 95 -12.47 -6.51 8.86
C ALA A 95 -11.86 -7.45 9.92
N PRO A 96 -11.72 -7.00 11.19
CA PRO A 96 -11.19 -7.81 12.29
C PRO A 96 -11.87 -9.18 12.38
N LEU A 97 -11.12 -10.20 12.80
CA LEU A 97 -11.60 -11.60 12.84
C LEU A 97 -12.91 -11.77 13.63
N LEU A 98 -13.04 -11.03 14.71
CA LEU A 98 -14.23 -11.08 15.60
C LEU A 98 -15.33 -10.08 15.22
N PHE A 99 -15.23 -9.41 14.08
CA PHE A 99 -16.27 -8.53 13.57
C PHE A 99 -17.16 -9.28 12.57
N PHE A 100 -18.37 -9.64 13.00
CA PHE A 100 -19.33 -10.44 12.22
C PHE A 100 -20.49 -9.55 11.73
N ASN A 101 -20.22 -8.71 10.73
CA ASN A 101 -21.23 -7.85 10.13
C ASN A 101 -21.27 -8.06 8.61
N ARG A 102 -22.42 -8.49 8.10
CA ARG A 102 -22.59 -8.80 6.67
C ARG A 102 -22.61 -7.56 5.75
N ASN A 103 -22.71 -6.35 6.34
CA ASN A 103 -22.60 -5.11 5.58
C ASN A 103 -21.14 -4.60 5.50
N SER A 104 -20.18 -5.44 5.82
CA SER A 104 -18.77 -5.15 5.61
C SER A 104 -18.41 -5.23 4.13
N ILE A 105 -17.53 -4.35 3.69
CA ILE A 105 -16.88 -4.35 2.38
C ILE A 105 -15.38 -4.28 2.65
N SER A 106 -14.64 -5.30 2.24
CA SER A 106 -13.20 -5.42 2.53
C SER A 106 -12.37 -5.45 1.27
N ALA A 107 -11.21 -4.77 1.30
CA ALA A 107 -10.23 -4.89 0.25
C ALA A 107 -9.27 -6.07 0.52
N ILE A 108 -9.04 -6.87 -0.52
CA ILE A 108 -7.97 -7.87 -0.62
C ILE A 108 -7.13 -7.49 -1.83
N HIS A 109 -6.01 -6.84 -1.59
CA HIS A 109 -5.17 -6.29 -2.66
C HIS A 109 -4.45 -7.37 -3.46
N ASP A 110 -3.93 -8.38 -2.76
CA ASP A 110 -3.28 -9.56 -3.33
C ASP A 110 -3.49 -10.77 -2.43
N ILE A 111 -3.06 -11.92 -2.90
CA ILE A 111 -3.04 -13.16 -2.12
C ILE A 111 -1.64 -13.72 -1.96
N GLY A 112 -0.66 -12.86 -1.73
CA GLY A 112 0.75 -13.23 -1.52
C GLY A 112 0.96 -14.30 -0.47
N CYS A 113 0.08 -14.40 0.52
CA CYS A 113 0.12 -15.48 1.53
C CYS A 113 -0.19 -16.89 0.96
N TRP A 114 -0.73 -17.01 -0.27
CA TRP A 114 -0.82 -18.27 -1.03
C TRP A 114 0.22 -18.35 -2.13
N ASP A 115 0.43 -17.26 -2.88
CA ASP A 115 1.27 -17.28 -4.08
C ASP A 115 2.77 -17.21 -3.75
N CYS A 116 3.16 -16.46 -2.71
CA CYS A 116 4.54 -16.26 -2.29
C CYS A 116 4.73 -16.44 -0.77
N PRO A 117 4.30 -17.57 -0.17
CA PRO A 117 4.34 -17.75 1.30
C PRO A 117 5.76 -17.70 1.87
N LYS A 118 6.78 -18.10 1.09
CA LYS A 118 8.20 -18.06 1.50
C LYS A 118 8.72 -16.62 1.71
N ALA A 119 8.09 -15.64 1.10
CA ALA A 119 8.44 -14.22 1.27
C ALA A 119 7.85 -13.59 2.55
N MET A 120 7.05 -14.34 3.30
CA MET A 120 6.39 -13.89 4.53
C MET A 120 6.79 -14.75 5.73
N THR A 121 6.52 -14.26 6.95
CA THR A 121 6.64 -15.11 8.14
C THR A 121 5.48 -16.10 8.21
N THR A 122 5.71 -17.31 8.74
CA THR A 122 4.67 -18.34 8.89
C THR A 122 3.44 -17.82 9.66
N LYS A 123 3.68 -17.04 10.72
CA LYS A 123 2.60 -16.41 11.50
C LYS A 123 1.74 -15.47 10.64
N SER A 124 2.37 -14.64 9.81
CA SER A 124 1.67 -13.73 8.90
C SER A 124 0.87 -14.50 7.83
N VAL A 125 1.46 -15.57 7.27
CA VAL A 125 0.77 -16.41 6.28
C VAL A 125 -0.53 -16.99 6.87
N ILE A 126 -0.47 -17.60 8.05
CA ILE A 126 -1.63 -18.19 8.72
C ILE A 126 -2.67 -17.10 9.02
N TYR A 127 -2.22 -15.99 9.61
CA TYR A 127 -3.11 -14.86 9.96
C TYR A 127 -3.87 -14.32 8.75
N PHE A 128 -3.18 -14.00 7.65
CA PHE A 128 -3.84 -13.47 6.45
C PHE A 128 -4.72 -14.49 5.74
N ARG A 129 -4.36 -15.77 5.73
CA ARG A 129 -5.22 -16.83 5.18
C ARG A 129 -6.55 -16.92 5.92
N ILE A 130 -6.52 -16.89 7.25
CA ILE A 130 -7.75 -16.92 8.08
C ILE A 130 -8.56 -15.63 7.85
N LEU A 131 -7.90 -14.48 7.85
CA LEU A 131 -8.56 -13.18 7.68
C LEU A 131 -9.26 -13.07 6.32
N TYR A 132 -8.60 -13.47 5.24
CA TYR A 132 -9.14 -13.43 3.88
C TYR A 132 -10.24 -14.46 3.68
N TRP A 133 -10.07 -15.67 4.24
CA TRP A 133 -11.12 -16.67 4.23
C TRP A 133 -12.39 -16.18 4.92
N LYS A 134 -12.25 -15.57 6.12
CA LYS A 134 -13.37 -14.97 6.84
C LYS A 134 -14.05 -13.85 6.04
N ALA A 135 -13.29 -12.92 5.49
CA ALA A 135 -13.83 -11.82 4.71
C ALA A 135 -14.62 -12.33 3.49
N THR A 136 -14.10 -13.29 2.75
CA THR A 136 -14.77 -13.84 1.56
C THR A 136 -16.05 -14.62 1.87
N ARG A 137 -16.30 -15.01 3.13
CA ARG A 137 -17.52 -15.73 3.55
C ARG A 137 -18.56 -14.81 4.18
N LEU A 138 -18.15 -13.73 4.80
CA LEU A 138 -19.02 -12.91 5.62
C LEU A 138 -19.27 -11.51 5.05
N ASP A 139 -18.31 -10.94 4.34
CA ASP A 139 -18.44 -9.57 3.85
C ASP A 139 -19.36 -9.52 2.62
N LYS A 140 -20.06 -8.42 2.48
CA LYS A 140 -21.03 -8.20 1.39
C LYS A 140 -20.37 -8.19 0.02
N LYS A 141 -19.19 -7.57 -0.05
CA LYS A 141 -18.36 -7.48 -1.25
C LYS A 141 -16.88 -7.48 -0.87
N ILE A 142 -16.08 -7.99 -1.77
CA ILE A 142 -14.62 -7.88 -1.73
C ILE A 142 -14.20 -6.90 -2.81
N ILE A 143 -13.33 -5.95 -2.46
CA ILE A 143 -12.67 -5.06 -3.40
C ILE A 143 -11.27 -5.59 -3.66
N THR A 144 -10.84 -5.55 -4.91
CA THR A 144 -9.45 -5.83 -5.29
C THR A 144 -8.97 -4.84 -6.36
N VAL A 145 -7.66 -4.80 -6.61
CA VAL A 145 -7.03 -3.74 -7.42
C VAL A 145 -6.75 -4.15 -8.87
N SER A 146 -6.98 -5.41 -9.23
CA SER A 146 -6.73 -5.88 -10.60
C SER A 146 -7.56 -7.12 -10.94
N ASN A 147 -7.76 -7.36 -12.25
CA ASN A 147 -8.37 -8.60 -12.73
C ASN A 147 -7.51 -9.83 -12.41
N PHE A 148 -6.20 -9.68 -12.38
CA PHE A 148 -5.30 -10.76 -11.96
C PHE A 148 -5.59 -11.15 -10.50
N SER A 149 -5.60 -10.18 -9.57
CA SER A 149 -5.93 -10.46 -8.16
C SER A 149 -7.33 -11.03 -8.00
N LYS A 150 -8.32 -10.52 -8.75
CA LYS A 150 -9.69 -11.07 -8.77
C LYS A 150 -9.70 -12.57 -9.12
N LYS A 151 -9.05 -12.93 -10.23
CA LYS A 151 -8.92 -14.33 -10.67
C LYS A 151 -8.28 -15.20 -9.58
N ARG A 152 -7.18 -14.74 -9.01
CA ARG A 152 -6.45 -15.48 -7.96
C ARG A 152 -7.27 -15.64 -6.67
N ILE A 153 -8.02 -14.61 -6.25
CA ILE A 153 -8.94 -14.68 -5.11
C ILE A 153 -10.03 -15.74 -5.37
N MET A 154 -10.64 -15.71 -6.55
CA MET A 154 -11.66 -16.71 -6.94
C MET A 154 -11.11 -18.13 -6.87
N GLU A 155 -9.94 -18.38 -7.45
CA GLU A 155 -9.30 -19.70 -7.49
C GLU A 155 -8.93 -20.23 -6.09
N LYS A 156 -8.36 -19.38 -5.24
CA LYS A 156 -7.81 -19.82 -3.93
C LYS A 156 -8.83 -19.83 -2.81
N LEU A 157 -9.83 -18.97 -2.89
CA LEU A 157 -10.82 -18.79 -1.81
C LEU A 157 -12.21 -19.25 -2.21
N ASN A 158 -12.39 -19.77 -3.42
CA ASN A 158 -13.66 -20.24 -3.97
C ASN A 158 -14.79 -19.20 -3.79
N VAL A 159 -14.55 -18.00 -4.33
CA VAL A 159 -15.48 -16.86 -4.31
C VAL A 159 -16.07 -16.67 -5.69
N THR A 160 -17.36 -16.39 -5.74
CA THR A 160 -18.05 -16.12 -7.00
C THR A 160 -17.65 -14.74 -7.55
N GLU A 161 -17.63 -14.62 -8.87
CA GLU A 161 -17.26 -13.41 -9.57
C GLU A 161 -18.06 -12.18 -9.11
N ASN A 162 -19.36 -12.35 -8.93
CA ASN A 162 -20.29 -11.30 -8.52
C ASN A 162 -19.98 -10.70 -7.13
N ASN A 163 -19.20 -11.40 -6.29
CA ASN A 163 -18.84 -10.93 -4.96
C ASN A 163 -17.55 -10.11 -4.95
N ILE A 164 -16.84 -10.00 -6.07
CA ILE A 164 -15.58 -9.27 -6.17
C ILE A 164 -15.71 -8.10 -7.13
N ILE A 165 -15.36 -6.91 -6.66
CA ILE A 165 -15.33 -5.67 -7.43
C ILE A 165 -13.87 -5.30 -7.68
N VAL A 166 -13.50 -5.04 -8.93
CA VAL A 166 -12.17 -4.53 -9.27
C VAL A 166 -12.21 -3.01 -9.28
N VAL A 167 -11.38 -2.39 -8.45
CA VAL A 167 -11.17 -0.94 -8.41
C VAL A 167 -9.70 -0.70 -8.70
N TYR A 168 -9.39 -0.27 -9.91
CA TYR A 168 -8.01 0.00 -10.33
C TYR A 168 -7.43 1.18 -9.58
N ASN A 169 -6.11 1.14 -9.36
CA ASN A 169 -5.39 2.29 -8.83
C ASN A 169 -5.37 3.41 -9.87
N GLY A 170 -5.63 4.63 -9.41
CA GLY A 170 -5.44 5.83 -10.20
C GLY A 170 -4.03 6.40 -10.08
N ILE A 171 -3.74 7.41 -10.87
CA ILE A 171 -2.50 8.19 -10.82
C ILE A 171 -2.81 9.53 -10.14
N SER A 172 -1.98 9.91 -9.17
CA SER A 172 -2.10 11.21 -8.50
C SER A 172 -1.90 12.38 -9.47
N ASP A 173 -2.65 13.46 -9.27
CA ASP A 173 -2.51 14.69 -10.05
C ASP A 173 -1.13 15.33 -9.92
N THR A 174 -0.36 15.00 -8.91
CA THR A 174 1.05 15.42 -8.78
C THR A 174 1.90 14.93 -9.95
N PHE A 175 1.60 13.75 -10.52
CA PHE A 175 2.31 13.22 -11.69
C PHE A 175 1.86 13.84 -13.02
N LYS A 176 0.75 14.56 -13.04
CA LYS A 176 0.21 15.23 -14.23
C LYS A 176 0.71 16.66 -14.38
N LYS A 177 1.27 17.24 -13.31
CA LYS A 177 1.77 18.62 -13.32
C LYS A 177 3.11 18.69 -14.04
N ASP A 178 3.30 19.76 -14.83
CA ASP A 178 4.62 20.09 -15.35
C ASP A 178 5.50 20.60 -14.19
N ILE A 179 6.37 19.73 -13.71
CA ILE A 179 7.29 20.04 -12.65
C ILE A 179 8.64 20.44 -13.29
N LEU A 180 9.11 21.64 -12.99
CA LEU A 180 10.45 22.07 -13.39
C LEU A 180 11.49 21.21 -12.71
N ILE A 181 12.41 20.66 -13.50
CA ILE A 181 13.53 19.86 -12.99
C ILE A 181 14.46 20.80 -12.24
N THR A 182 14.52 20.66 -10.95
CA THR A 182 15.52 21.35 -10.12
C THR A 182 16.67 20.40 -9.83
N ASN A 183 17.91 20.88 -9.91
CA ASN A 183 19.11 20.10 -9.56
C ASN A 183 19.11 19.65 -8.07
N ASN A 184 18.21 20.16 -7.27
CA ASN A 184 18.13 19.87 -5.84
C ASN A 184 17.81 18.39 -5.54
N ILE A 185 17.01 17.72 -6.39
CA ILE A 185 16.63 16.31 -6.17
C ILE A 185 17.84 15.36 -6.25
N PHE A 186 18.76 15.61 -7.17
CA PHE A 186 19.95 14.78 -7.32
C PHE A 186 20.86 14.88 -6.09
N ASN A 187 21.02 16.10 -5.56
CA ASN A 187 21.79 16.35 -4.34
C ASN A 187 21.07 15.79 -3.10
N LYS A 188 19.72 15.97 -3.00
CA LYS A 188 18.92 15.51 -1.86
C LYS A 188 19.04 14.00 -1.65
N TYR A 189 19.03 13.22 -2.74
CA TYR A 189 19.06 11.76 -2.68
C TYR A 189 20.42 11.17 -3.06
N ASN A 190 21.44 12.01 -3.29
CA ASN A 190 22.79 11.61 -3.70
C ASN A 190 22.77 10.64 -4.89
N ILE A 191 22.04 11.00 -5.94
CA ILE A 191 21.88 10.20 -7.17
C ILE A 191 22.42 10.93 -8.39
N PRO A 192 22.89 10.20 -9.42
CA PRO A 192 23.35 10.79 -10.68
C PRO A 192 22.17 11.33 -11.50
N LYS A 193 22.47 12.10 -12.54
CA LYS A 193 21.53 12.45 -13.60
C LYS A 193 21.45 11.27 -14.61
N ASN A 194 20.28 11.05 -15.20
CA ASN A 194 20.04 9.98 -16.17
C ASN A 194 20.36 8.59 -15.60
N TYR A 195 19.39 7.91 -15.10
CA TYR A 195 19.52 6.63 -14.42
C TYR A 195 18.34 5.70 -14.74
N LEU A 196 18.52 4.41 -14.52
CA LEU A 196 17.43 3.45 -14.41
C LEU A 196 16.83 3.53 -13.03
N LEU A 197 15.51 3.56 -12.93
CA LEU A 197 14.80 3.68 -11.64
C LEU A 197 14.06 2.39 -11.30
N CYS A 198 14.29 1.88 -10.09
CA CYS A 198 13.43 0.87 -9.46
C CYS A 198 12.87 1.44 -8.16
N LEU A 199 11.57 1.70 -8.14
CA LEU A 199 10.84 2.16 -6.93
C LEU A 199 10.17 0.98 -6.25
N ALA A 200 10.69 0.58 -5.08
CA ALA A 200 10.13 -0.52 -4.30
C ALA A 200 10.61 -0.46 -2.85
N THR A 201 9.79 -0.94 -1.90
CA THR A 201 10.35 -1.38 -0.61
C THR A 201 11.37 -2.48 -0.88
N LEU A 202 12.58 -2.36 -0.34
CA LEU A 202 13.66 -3.32 -0.57
C LEU A 202 13.37 -4.59 0.24
N GLU A 203 12.68 -5.55 -0.37
CA GLU A 203 12.23 -6.80 0.25
C GLU A 203 12.31 -7.98 -0.74
N PRO A 204 12.46 -9.24 -0.28
CA PRO A 204 12.61 -10.41 -1.16
C PRO A 204 11.50 -10.58 -2.20
N ARG A 205 10.27 -10.20 -1.88
CA ARG A 205 9.09 -10.31 -2.76
C ARG A 205 9.22 -9.49 -4.04
N LYS A 206 10.05 -8.44 -4.03
CA LYS A 206 10.31 -7.56 -5.18
C LYS A 206 11.38 -8.10 -6.14
N ASN A 207 12.01 -9.22 -5.77
CA ASN A 207 13.02 -9.91 -6.57
C ASN A 207 14.17 -9.00 -7.04
N LEU A 208 14.60 -8.09 -6.17
CA LEU A 208 15.68 -7.14 -6.48
C LEU A 208 17.01 -7.84 -6.79
N LYS A 209 17.20 -9.04 -6.26
CA LYS A 209 18.39 -9.84 -6.55
C LYS A 209 18.51 -10.12 -8.04
N LEU A 210 17.44 -10.59 -8.69
CA LEU A 210 17.43 -10.84 -10.13
C LEU A 210 17.65 -9.56 -10.93
N LEU A 211 17.07 -8.43 -10.52
CA LEU A 211 17.31 -7.13 -11.15
C LEU A 211 18.79 -6.76 -11.10
N ILE A 212 19.44 -6.91 -9.94
CA ILE A 212 20.85 -6.56 -9.75
C ILE A 212 21.76 -7.53 -10.51
N GLU A 213 21.45 -8.82 -10.56
CA GLU A 213 22.17 -9.82 -11.34
C GLU A 213 22.13 -9.48 -12.84
N ALA A 214 20.94 -9.23 -13.39
CA ALA A 214 20.80 -8.82 -14.79
C ALA A 214 21.51 -7.49 -15.09
N TYR A 215 21.41 -6.51 -14.18
CA TYR A 215 22.14 -5.26 -14.30
C TYR A 215 23.66 -5.47 -14.29
N ASN A 216 24.18 -6.38 -13.45
CA ASN A 216 25.60 -6.72 -13.40
C ASN A 216 26.11 -7.35 -14.71
N GLU A 217 25.32 -8.21 -15.35
CA GLU A 217 25.63 -8.78 -16.66
C GLU A 217 25.75 -7.67 -17.70
N LEU A 218 24.76 -6.83 -17.87
CA LEU A 218 24.74 -5.73 -18.85
C LEU A 218 25.88 -4.71 -18.65
N ILE A 219 26.22 -4.39 -17.39
CA ILE A 219 27.37 -3.49 -17.09
C ILE A 219 28.71 -4.13 -17.45
N ASN A 220 28.88 -5.44 -17.20
CA ASN A 220 30.11 -6.15 -17.49
C ASN A 220 30.31 -6.36 -19.01
N GLU A 221 29.22 -6.61 -19.74
CA GLU A 221 29.20 -6.73 -21.20
C GLU A 221 29.30 -5.37 -21.92
N GLN A 222 29.30 -4.27 -21.18
CA GLN A 222 29.32 -2.89 -21.69
C GLN A 222 28.11 -2.50 -22.56
N GLU A 223 27.02 -3.24 -22.44
CA GLU A 223 25.77 -2.97 -23.15
C GLU A 223 24.92 -1.86 -22.44
N LEU A 224 25.26 -1.54 -21.20
CA LEU A 224 24.53 -0.53 -20.40
C LEU A 224 25.50 0.44 -19.72
N ASN A 225 25.19 1.75 -19.85
CA ASN A 225 26.01 2.83 -19.26
C ASN A 225 25.22 3.71 -18.25
N PHE A 226 23.98 3.33 -17.91
CA PHE A 226 23.18 4.09 -16.97
C PHE A 226 23.32 3.53 -15.56
N PRO A 227 23.50 4.39 -14.53
CA PRO A 227 23.44 3.99 -13.13
C PRO A 227 22.07 3.42 -12.78
N LEU A 228 22.01 2.50 -11.80
CA LEU A 228 20.76 1.96 -11.25
C LEU A 228 20.43 2.65 -9.90
N VAL A 229 19.28 3.30 -9.83
CA VAL A 229 18.76 3.91 -8.61
C VAL A 229 17.68 3.00 -8.03
N LEU A 230 17.91 2.51 -6.82
CA LEU A 230 16.97 1.72 -6.03
C LEU A 230 16.32 2.65 -4.98
N ALA A 231 15.12 3.10 -5.29
CA ALA A 231 14.38 4.03 -4.45
C ALA A 231 13.36 3.30 -3.58
N GLY A 232 13.40 3.55 -2.27
CA GLY A 232 12.46 2.99 -1.31
C GLY A 232 13.09 2.61 0.01
N ARG A 233 12.24 2.35 1.01
CA ARG A 233 12.69 2.00 2.36
C ARG A 233 13.39 0.64 2.39
N LYS A 234 14.43 0.55 3.24
CA LYS A 234 15.07 -0.71 3.59
C LYS A 234 14.04 -1.63 4.25
N GLY A 235 13.78 -2.78 3.65
CA GLY A 235 12.92 -3.83 4.19
C GLY A 235 13.72 -4.87 5.00
N TRP A 236 13.46 -6.13 4.76
CA TRP A 236 14.13 -7.25 5.46
C TRP A 236 14.87 -8.16 4.47
N LYS A 237 15.92 -8.88 4.98
CA LYS A 237 16.72 -9.84 4.18
C LYS A 237 17.31 -9.22 2.88
N ILE A 238 17.94 -8.06 3.00
CA ILE A 238 18.57 -7.37 1.88
C ILE A 238 20.09 -7.28 1.99
N ASP A 239 20.66 -7.79 3.08
CA ASP A 239 22.09 -7.65 3.36
C ASP A 239 22.95 -8.39 2.31
N ASP A 240 22.37 -9.37 1.63
CA ASP A 240 23.03 -10.17 0.58
C ASP A 240 22.78 -9.67 -0.86
N LEU A 241 22.08 -8.54 -1.05
CA LEU A 241 21.69 -8.07 -2.38
C LEU A 241 22.88 -7.79 -3.31
N LEU A 242 24.01 -7.38 -2.75
CA LEU A 242 25.22 -7.03 -3.49
C LEU A 242 26.31 -8.13 -3.41
N GLN A 243 25.98 -9.31 -2.90
CA GLN A 243 26.92 -10.43 -2.89
C GLN A 243 27.14 -10.95 -4.33
N ASN A 244 28.39 -11.30 -4.62
CA ASN A 244 28.82 -11.81 -5.93
C ASN A 244 28.63 -10.83 -7.12
N ILE A 245 28.52 -9.54 -6.84
CA ILE A 245 28.42 -8.48 -7.84
C ILE A 245 29.79 -7.80 -8.01
N SER A 246 30.16 -7.45 -9.23
CA SER A 246 31.43 -6.78 -9.52
C SER A 246 31.50 -5.40 -8.85
N ASP A 247 32.70 -4.97 -8.49
CA ASP A 247 32.86 -3.64 -7.87
C ASP A 247 32.48 -2.52 -8.83
N LYS A 248 32.69 -2.69 -10.15
CA LYS A 248 32.20 -1.79 -11.18
C LYS A 248 30.68 -1.60 -11.09
N THR A 249 29.93 -2.69 -10.91
CA THR A 249 28.48 -2.65 -10.79
C THR A 249 28.04 -2.03 -9.44
N LYS A 250 28.68 -2.42 -8.32
CA LYS A 250 28.38 -1.83 -7.00
C LYS A 250 28.48 -0.31 -6.99
N ASN A 251 29.53 0.22 -7.61
CA ASN A 251 29.77 1.67 -7.70
C ASN A 251 28.74 2.40 -8.58
N ASN A 252 27.96 1.68 -9.37
CA ASN A 252 26.89 2.22 -10.22
C ASN A 252 25.48 1.97 -9.65
N ILE A 253 25.35 1.45 -8.43
CA ILE A 253 24.06 1.25 -7.76
C ILE A 253 23.91 2.27 -6.63
N TYR A 254 22.81 3.02 -6.66
CA TYR A 254 22.50 4.09 -5.72
C TYR A 254 21.23 3.76 -4.92
N PHE A 255 21.27 3.93 -3.61
CA PHE A 255 20.14 3.72 -2.72
C PHE A 255 19.68 5.05 -2.15
N THR A 256 18.44 5.46 -2.45
CA THR A 256 17.90 6.74 -1.94
C THR A 256 17.36 6.63 -0.51
N GLY A 257 17.03 5.42 -0.05
CA GLY A 257 16.12 5.28 1.10
C GLY A 257 14.68 5.68 0.73
N PHE A 258 13.92 6.09 1.73
CA PHE A 258 12.56 6.59 1.51
C PHE A 258 12.59 7.89 0.68
N VAL A 259 11.70 7.98 -0.28
CA VAL A 259 11.54 9.17 -1.14
C VAL A 259 10.20 9.83 -0.81
N ASP A 260 10.23 11.13 -0.60
CA ASP A 260 9.02 11.91 -0.35
C ASP A 260 8.10 11.91 -1.56
N ASP A 261 6.80 11.87 -1.33
CA ASP A 261 5.79 11.77 -2.39
C ASP A 261 5.85 12.91 -3.40
N GLU A 262 6.23 14.09 -2.94
CA GLU A 262 6.37 15.29 -3.79
C GLU A 262 7.56 15.18 -4.75
N ASP A 263 8.57 14.38 -4.42
CA ASP A 263 9.78 14.19 -5.21
C ASP A 263 9.66 13.03 -6.22
N LEU A 264 8.71 12.10 -6.01
CA LEU A 264 8.54 10.94 -6.89
C LEU A 264 8.34 11.33 -8.36
N PRO A 265 7.51 12.34 -8.71
CA PRO A 265 7.33 12.72 -10.11
C PRO A 265 8.63 13.19 -10.77
N LEU A 266 9.50 13.88 -10.03
CA LEU A 266 10.80 14.32 -10.52
C LEU A 266 11.74 13.14 -10.76
N LEU A 267 11.74 12.13 -9.87
CA LEU A 267 12.53 10.91 -10.06
C LEU A 267 12.09 10.16 -11.32
N TYR A 268 10.79 10.02 -11.55
CA TYR A 268 10.26 9.37 -12.75
C TYR A 268 10.54 10.18 -14.02
N LYS A 269 10.52 11.50 -13.95
CA LYS A 269 10.78 12.37 -15.13
C LYS A 269 12.24 12.32 -15.59
N ASN A 270 13.17 11.99 -14.70
CA ASN A 270 14.62 11.96 -14.95
C ASN A 270 15.20 10.56 -15.15
N CYS A 271 14.40 9.51 -15.04
CA CYS A 271 14.85 8.15 -15.38
C CYS A 271 14.70 7.88 -16.87
N GLN A 272 15.47 6.86 -17.34
CA GLN A 272 15.41 6.33 -18.70
C GLN A 272 14.30 5.29 -18.85
#